data_33f5a6ddedb24f4ed03de1143c32c43b
#
_entry.id   33f5a6ddedb24f4ed03de1143c32c43b
#
_cell.length_a   1.000
_cell.length_b   1.000
_cell.length_c   1.000
_cell.angle_alpha   90.00
_cell.angle_beta   90.00
_cell.angle_gamma   90.00
#
_symmetry.space_group_name_H-M   'P 1'
#
loop_
_entity.id
_entity.type
_entity.pdbx_description
1 polymer ?
#
loop_
_entity_poly.entity_id
_entity_poly.type
_entity_poly.pdbx_seq_one_letter_code
_entity_poly.pdbx_strand_id
1 'polypeptide(L)'
;MNFKVGDKVSVLDVDCSGYITKIVDNTIYVTTDDGFEIPYSVEELVKIDIEIFNSSLIFTNPVKEFSKNKSVIKKREFKKNKKKSIMVVDLHIDKIINSSKGLKNFDILTIQLETARKRLNFAISKKIKSLIFIHGVGDGVLKLELEYILRSYENLKFFPANFRQYGDGATEVIIL
;
A
#
# COMPACT_ATOMS: atom_id res chain seq x y z
N MET A 1 -10.57 6.68 23.01
CA MET A 1 -9.26 7.14 22.48
C MET A 1 -9.50 8.33 21.58
N ASN A 2 -8.77 9.44 21.77
CA ASN A 2 -8.95 10.63 20.92
C ASN A 2 -7.92 10.56 19.76
N PHE A 3 -8.40 10.26 18.57
CA PHE A 3 -7.62 10.38 17.35
C PHE A 3 -7.57 11.81 16.84
N LYS A 4 -6.43 12.22 16.28
CA LYS A 4 -6.24 13.54 15.67
C LYS A 4 -5.68 13.38 14.26
N VAL A 5 -5.97 14.34 13.39
CA VAL A 5 -5.33 14.43 12.08
C VAL A 5 -3.82 14.54 12.25
N GLY A 6 -3.07 13.69 11.56
CA GLY A 6 -1.62 13.55 11.68
C GLY A 6 -1.15 12.46 12.64
N ASP A 7 -2.02 11.83 13.42
CA ASP A 7 -1.65 10.68 14.24
C ASP A 7 -1.26 9.49 13.36
N LYS A 8 -0.20 8.78 13.76
CA LYS A 8 0.17 7.51 13.15
C LYS A 8 -0.66 6.39 13.78
N VAL A 9 -1.27 5.56 12.93
CA VAL A 9 -2.15 4.48 13.35
C VAL A 9 -1.80 3.17 12.65
N SER A 10 -2.08 2.06 13.32
CA SER A 10 -2.07 0.72 12.75
C SER A 10 -3.49 0.19 12.68
N VAL A 11 -3.77 -0.59 11.65
CA VAL A 11 -5.06 -1.28 11.48
C VAL A 11 -4.99 -2.63 12.17
N LEU A 12 -6.00 -2.95 13.01
CA LEU A 12 -5.98 -4.14 13.86
C LEU A 12 -5.95 -5.46 13.09
N ASP A 13 -6.78 -5.57 12.04
CA ASP A 13 -6.98 -6.83 11.30
C ASP A 13 -6.07 -6.98 10.07
N VAL A 14 -5.28 -5.95 9.78
CA VAL A 14 -4.42 -5.91 8.59
C VAL A 14 -3.09 -5.32 8.99
N ASP A 15 -2.00 -5.94 8.59
CA ASP A 15 -0.65 -5.41 8.78
C ASP A 15 -0.44 -4.17 7.88
N CYS A 16 -1.12 -3.07 8.28
CA CYS A 16 -1.15 -1.81 7.56
C CYS A 16 -1.05 -0.67 8.56
N SER A 17 -0.16 0.26 8.29
CA SER A 17 -0.01 1.49 9.06
C SER A 17 -0.15 2.72 8.16
N GLY A 18 -0.45 3.86 8.76
CA GLY A 18 -0.60 5.10 8.02
C GLY A 18 -0.84 6.29 8.93
N TYR A 19 -1.11 7.43 8.32
CA TYR A 19 -1.40 8.69 9.03
C TYR A 19 -2.85 9.11 8.82
N ILE A 20 -3.49 9.59 9.87
CA ILE A 20 -4.85 10.13 9.79
C ILE A 20 -4.82 11.44 9.00
N THR A 21 -5.56 11.48 7.89
CA THR A 21 -5.68 12.68 7.03
C THR A 21 -6.96 13.44 7.27
N LYS A 22 -8.04 12.74 7.66
CA LYS A 22 -9.34 13.33 7.88
C LYS A 22 -10.16 12.50 8.86
N ILE A 23 -10.97 13.17 9.66
CA ILE A 23 -11.96 12.55 10.57
C ILE A 23 -13.33 13.15 10.22
N VAL A 24 -14.30 12.29 9.91
CA VAL A 24 -15.69 12.69 9.63
C VAL A 24 -16.62 11.80 10.43
N ASP A 25 -17.30 12.38 11.38
CA ASP A 25 -18.18 11.67 12.31
C ASP A 25 -17.46 10.47 12.97
N ASN A 26 -17.87 9.25 12.68
CA ASN A 26 -17.26 8.02 13.21
C ASN A 26 -16.29 7.33 12.22
N THR A 27 -15.95 8.00 11.11
CA THR A 27 -15.07 7.47 10.06
C THR A 27 -13.75 8.22 10.05
N ILE A 28 -12.65 7.50 10.16
CA ILE A 28 -11.29 8.01 10.12
C ILE A 28 -10.66 7.63 8.79
N TYR A 29 -10.22 8.64 8.03
CA TYR A 29 -9.49 8.44 6.77
C TYR A 29 -8.02 8.36 7.08
N VAL A 30 -7.40 7.24 6.70
CA VAL A 30 -5.98 6.96 6.90
C VAL A 30 -5.29 6.89 5.56
N THR A 31 -4.26 7.69 5.37
CA THR A 31 -3.34 7.52 4.25
C THR A 31 -2.30 6.48 4.65
N THR A 32 -2.37 5.32 4.03
CA THR A 32 -1.44 4.21 4.25
C THR A 32 -0.05 4.54 3.71
N ASP A 33 0.97 3.81 4.16
CA ASP A 33 2.35 3.97 3.67
C ASP A 33 2.47 3.76 2.15
N ASP A 34 1.50 3.05 1.54
CA ASP A 34 1.35 2.88 0.08
C ASP A 34 0.68 4.08 -0.63
N GLY A 35 0.33 5.15 0.12
CA GLY A 35 -0.26 6.38 -0.43
C GLY A 35 -1.76 6.34 -0.69
N PHE A 36 -2.49 5.34 -0.18
CA PHE A 36 -3.94 5.25 -0.32
C PHE A 36 -4.66 5.88 0.86
N GLU A 37 -5.69 6.69 0.57
CA GLU A 37 -6.60 7.18 1.58
C GLU A 37 -7.78 6.20 1.73
N ILE A 38 -7.83 5.50 2.85
CA ILE A 38 -8.80 4.44 3.13
C ILE A 38 -9.61 4.82 4.38
N PRO A 39 -10.95 4.72 4.33
CA PRO A 39 -11.79 4.95 5.50
C PRO A 39 -11.79 3.71 6.41
N TYR A 40 -11.61 3.97 7.71
CA TYR A 40 -11.71 2.98 8.78
C TYR A 40 -12.66 3.46 9.88
N SER A 41 -13.24 2.53 10.62
CA SER A 41 -13.94 2.86 11.87
C SER A 41 -12.94 3.07 13.00
N VAL A 42 -13.37 3.77 14.05
CA VAL A 42 -12.54 4.03 15.25
C VAL A 42 -12.06 2.73 15.89
N GLU A 43 -12.87 1.66 15.80
CA GLU A 43 -12.62 0.36 16.41
C GLU A 43 -11.56 -0.46 15.67
N GLU A 44 -11.33 -0.16 14.39
CA GLU A 44 -10.33 -0.85 13.55
C GLU A 44 -8.91 -0.27 13.69
N LEU A 45 -8.75 0.82 14.45
CA LEU A 45 -7.50 1.57 14.51
C LEU A 45 -6.88 1.56 15.91
N VAL A 46 -5.56 1.38 15.95
CA VAL A 46 -4.74 1.57 17.15
C VAL A 46 -3.75 2.70 16.90
N LYS A 47 -3.69 3.65 17.84
CA LYS A 47 -2.72 4.73 17.80
C LYS A 47 -1.32 4.19 18.11
N ILE A 48 -0.35 4.53 17.26
CA ILE A 48 1.06 4.23 17.50
C ILE A 48 1.68 5.48 18.14
N ASP A 49 1.96 5.42 19.46
CA ASP A 49 2.70 6.48 20.12
C ASP A 49 4.18 6.41 19.74
N ILE A 50 4.63 7.40 19.00
CA ILE A 50 6.00 7.48 18.44
C ILE A 50 7.07 7.68 19.52
N GLU A 51 6.68 7.98 20.76
CA GLU A 51 7.62 8.23 21.85
C GLU A 51 8.47 7.02 22.25
N ILE A 52 8.06 5.80 21.90
CA ILE A 52 8.78 4.57 22.25
C ILE A 52 9.84 4.19 21.18
N PHE A 53 9.77 4.75 19.97
CA PHE A 53 10.68 4.38 18.88
C PHE A 53 11.87 5.33 18.66
N ASN A 54 11.97 6.44 19.41
CA ASN A 54 13.02 7.44 19.20
C ASN A 54 14.36 7.13 19.90
N SER A 55 14.61 5.91 20.35
CA SER A 55 15.93 5.53 20.90
C SER A 55 16.85 4.78 19.93
N SER A 56 16.44 4.55 18.70
CA SER A 56 17.35 3.94 17.71
C SER A 56 16.91 4.34 16.29
N LEU A 57 17.76 5.13 15.66
CA LEU A 57 17.79 5.51 14.24
C LEU A 57 17.22 6.91 13.90
N ILE A 58 18.11 7.85 14.03
CA ILE A 58 18.07 9.16 13.37
C ILE A 58 18.19 8.93 11.86
N PHE A 59 17.12 9.14 11.11
CA PHE A 59 17.22 9.48 9.70
C PHE A 59 16.53 10.82 9.46
N THR A 60 17.38 11.84 9.37
CA THR A 60 17.02 13.19 8.98
C THR A 60 16.71 13.23 7.49
N ASN A 61 15.47 13.49 7.13
CA ASN A 61 15.16 14.10 5.85
C ASN A 61 14.50 15.46 6.10
N PRO A 62 15.06 16.55 5.58
CA PRO A 62 14.53 17.89 5.82
C PRO A 62 13.23 18.09 5.04
N VAL A 63 12.15 18.29 5.77
CA VAL A 63 10.90 18.83 5.22
C VAL A 63 11.16 20.27 4.77
N LYS A 64 11.07 20.52 3.46
CA LYS A 64 11.07 21.89 2.95
C LYS A 64 9.76 22.55 3.32
N GLU A 65 9.85 23.56 4.17
CA GLU A 65 8.77 24.51 4.44
C GLU A 65 8.31 25.20 3.17
N PHE A 66 7.05 25.01 2.80
CA PHE A 66 6.40 25.85 1.80
C PHE A 66 5.72 27.03 2.48
N SER A 67 6.35 28.18 2.35
CA SER A 67 5.82 29.47 2.77
C SER A 67 4.54 29.85 2.00
N LYS A 68 3.64 30.43 2.76
CA LYS A 68 2.35 30.97 2.34
C LYS A 68 2.50 32.05 1.25
N ASN A 69 1.98 31.81 0.07
CA ASN A 69 1.55 32.88 -0.83
C ASN A 69 0.09 32.66 -1.22
N LYS A 70 -0.75 33.58 -0.73
CA LYS A 70 -2.16 33.70 -1.12
C LYS A 70 -2.22 34.21 -2.56
N SER A 71 -2.57 33.36 -3.50
CA SER A 71 -3.11 33.80 -4.79
C SER A 71 -4.49 33.20 -4.99
N VAL A 72 -5.43 34.10 -5.21
CA VAL A 72 -6.84 33.83 -5.51
C VAL A 72 -6.94 33.00 -6.78
N ILE A 73 -7.21 31.70 -6.65
CA ILE A 73 -7.45 30.81 -7.78
C ILE A 73 -8.94 30.65 -7.97
N LYS A 74 -9.45 31.15 -9.11
CA LYS A 74 -10.82 30.95 -9.59
C LYS A 74 -11.16 29.46 -9.57
N LYS A 75 -12.31 29.10 -8.95
CA LYS A 75 -12.91 27.78 -9.00
C LYS A 75 -13.11 27.36 -10.44
N ARG A 76 -12.19 26.54 -10.98
CA ARG A 76 -12.48 25.69 -12.13
C ARG A 76 -13.12 24.41 -11.57
N GLU A 77 -14.34 24.15 -12.00
CA GLU A 77 -15.02 22.88 -11.74
C GLU A 77 -14.20 21.75 -12.36
N PHE A 78 -13.41 21.09 -11.52
CA PHE A 78 -12.79 19.83 -11.91
C PHE A 78 -13.89 18.78 -11.97
N LYS A 79 -14.31 18.40 -13.18
CA LYS A 79 -15.04 17.15 -13.41
C LYS A 79 -14.25 16.06 -12.69
N LYS A 80 -14.85 15.45 -11.65
CA LYS A 80 -14.33 14.28 -10.96
C LYS A 80 -14.23 13.12 -11.96
N ASN A 81 -13.13 13.04 -12.69
CA ASN A 81 -12.73 11.76 -13.25
C ASN A 81 -12.50 10.85 -12.04
N LYS A 82 -13.36 9.86 -11.85
CA LYS A 82 -13.15 8.76 -10.90
C LYS A 82 -11.84 8.10 -11.32
N LYS A 83 -10.71 8.54 -10.75
CA LYS A 83 -9.45 7.81 -10.86
C LYS A 83 -9.76 6.42 -10.34
N LYS A 84 -9.67 5.41 -11.20
CA LYS A 84 -9.71 4.01 -10.76
C LYS A 84 -8.63 3.91 -9.69
N SER A 85 -9.01 3.56 -8.47
CA SER A 85 -8.06 3.31 -7.40
C SER A 85 -7.27 2.07 -7.78
N ILE A 86 -6.03 2.27 -8.20
CA ILE A 86 -5.09 1.21 -8.55
C ILE A 86 -4.13 1.10 -7.38
N MET A 87 -4.07 -0.07 -6.76
CA MET A 87 -3.08 -0.39 -5.74
C MET A 87 -1.84 -0.97 -6.40
N VAL A 88 -0.66 -0.47 -6.06
CA VAL A 88 0.63 -1.01 -6.56
C VAL A 88 1.39 -1.59 -5.40
N VAL A 89 1.83 -2.82 -5.54
CA VAL A 89 2.60 -3.58 -4.53
C VAL A 89 3.90 -4.03 -5.14
N ASP A 90 4.99 -3.53 -4.61
CA ASP A 90 6.33 -3.97 -4.98
C ASP A 90 6.72 -5.19 -4.13
N LEU A 91 6.96 -6.33 -4.80
CA LEU A 91 7.31 -7.60 -4.18
C LEU A 91 8.83 -7.85 -4.12
N HIS A 92 9.67 -6.87 -4.49
CA HIS A 92 11.10 -7.03 -4.30
C HIS A 92 11.42 -7.12 -2.81
N ILE A 93 12.30 -8.06 -2.44
CA ILE A 93 12.56 -8.37 -1.03
C ILE A 93 13.07 -7.18 -0.22
N ASP A 94 13.86 -6.30 -0.83
CA ASP A 94 14.36 -5.06 -0.24
C ASP A 94 13.27 -4.02 0.06
N LYS A 95 12.08 -4.17 -0.54
CA LYS A 95 10.89 -3.34 -0.27
C LYS A 95 10.00 -3.94 0.82
N ILE A 96 10.15 -5.23 1.09
CA ILE A 96 9.32 -5.94 2.07
C ILE A 96 10.00 -5.98 3.43
N ILE A 97 11.31 -6.24 3.46
CA ILE A 97 12.09 -6.37 4.70
C ILE A 97 13.36 -5.51 4.66
N ASN A 98 13.79 -5.07 5.84
CA ASN A 98 14.97 -4.20 5.96
C ASN A 98 16.31 -4.91 5.67
N SER A 99 16.37 -6.24 5.81
CA SER A 99 17.57 -7.02 5.54
C SER A 99 17.21 -8.45 5.17
N SER A 100 17.71 -8.90 4.03
CA SER A 100 17.59 -10.29 3.56
C SER A 100 18.84 -11.12 3.91
N LYS A 101 19.76 -10.57 4.70
CA LYS A 101 21.04 -11.24 5.03
C LYS A 101 20.79 -12.54 5.81
N GLY A 102 21.28 -13.65 5.29
CA GLY A 102 21.12 -14.98 5.89
C GLY A 102 19.88 -15.75 5.45
N LEU A 103 18.96 -15.14 4.70
CA LEU A 103 17.81 -15.83 4.12
C LEU A 103 18.23 -16.65 2.90
N LYS A 104 17.62 -17.82 2.76
CA LYS A 104 17.74 -18.65 1.54
C LYS A 104 16.72 -18.18 0.49
N ASN A 105 16.95 -18.50 -0.76
CA ASN A 105 16.03 -18.13 -1.85
C ASN A 105 14.59 -18.62 -1.60
N PHE A 106 14.43 -19.77 -0.98
CA PHE A 106 13.11 -20.31 -0.60
C PHE A 106 12.42 -19.43 0.44
N ASP A 107 13.14 -18.95 1.47
CA ASP A 107 12.60 -18.09 2.51
C ASP A 107 12.18 -16.73 1.91
N ILE A 108 13.00 -16.19 1.02
CA ILE A 108 12.73 -14.95 0.28
C ILE A 108 11.44 -15.09 -0.53
N LEU A 109 11.34 -16.16 -1.33
CA LEU A 109 10.16 -16.44 -2.16
C LEU A 109 8.91 -16.58 -1.28
N THR A 110 9.01 -17.28 -0.16
CA THR A 110 7.89 -17.44 0.78
C THR A 110 7.40 -16.12 1.32
N ILE A 111 8.30 -15.24 1.78
CA ILE A 111 7.97 -13.89 2.28
C ILE A 111 7.29 -13.05 1.20
N GLN A 112 7.78 -13.09 -0.03
CA GLN A 112 7.21 -12.36 -1.16
C GLN A 112 5.78 -12.83 -1.48
N LEU A 113 5.54 -14.15 -1.50
CA LEU A 113 4.24 -14.75 -1.78
C LEU A 113 3.24 -14.50 -0.65
N GLU A 114 3.67 -14.59 0.60
CA GLU A 114 2.83 -14.24 1.75
C GLU A 114 2.41 -12.77 1.72
N THR A 115 3.35 -11.88 1.38
CA THR A 115 3.05 -10.46 1.21
C THR A 115 2.04 -10.25 0.10
N ALA A 116 2.21 -10.92 -1.05
CA ALA A 116 1.26 -10.85 -2.15
C ALA A 116 -0.14 -11.31 -1.72
N ARG A 117 -0.27 -12.43 -0.99
CA ARG A 117 -1.55 -12.94 -0.45
C ARG A 117 -2.21 -11.94 0.52
N LYS A 118 -1.45 -11.39 1.45
CA LYS A 118 -1.95 -10.39 2.41
C LYS A 118 -2.49 -9.15 1.67
N ARG A 119 -1.74 -8.63 0.72
CA ARG A 119 -2.14 -7.44 -0.07
C ARG A 119 -3.33 -7.72 -1.00
N LEU A 120 -3.42 -8.91 -1.57
CA LEU A 120 -4.56 -9.34 -2.37
C LEU A 120 -5.84 -9.41 -1.52
N ASN A 121 -5.78 -10.08 -0.37
CA ASN A 121 -6.92 -10.19 0.55
C ASN A 121 -7.36 -8.82 1.05
N PHE A 122 -6.42 -7.93 1.35
CA PHE A 122 -6.72 -6.54 1.67
C PHE A 122 -7.44 -5.83 0.52
N ALA A 123 -6.94 -5.92 -0.70
CA ALA A 123 -7.57 -5.30 -1.86
C ALA A 123 -9.01 -5.82 -2.09
N ILE A 124 -9.24 -7.12 -1.88
CA ILE A 124 -10.57 -7.73 -1.96
C ILE A 124 -11.48 -7.16 -0.86
N SER A 125 -11.02 -7.14 0.40
CA SER A 125 -11.82 -6.66 1.54
C SER A 125 -12.20 -5.18 1.41
N LYS A 126 -11.31 -4.36 0.85
CA LYS A 126 -11.54 -2.92 0.63
C LYS A 126 -12.17 -2.61 -0.74
N LYS A 127 -12.55 -3.62 -1.51
CA LYS A 127 -13.19 -3.49 -2.84
C LYS A 127 -12.35 -2.64 -3.82
N ILE A 128 -11.04 -2.74 -3.73
CA ILE A 128 -10.10 -2.14 -4.68
C ILE A 128 -10.19 -2.93 -5.98
N LYS A 129 -10.49 -2.26 -7.09
CA LYS A 129 -10.79 -2.95 -8.35
C LYS A 129 -9.56 -3.38 -9.15
N SER A 130 -8.42 -2.74 -8.95
CA SER A 130 -7.19 -3.05 -9.69
C SER A 130 -5.99 -3.03 -8.75
N LEU A 131 -5.19 -4.08 -8.82
CA LEU A 131 -3.98 -4.29 -8.04
C LEU A 131 -2.84 -4.65 -8.99
N ILE A 132 -1.68 -4.03 -8.84
CA ILE A 132 -0.49 -4.32 -9.64
C ILE A 132 0.58 -4.88 -8.73
N PHE A 133 1.05 -6.08 -9.02
CA PHE A 133 2.20 -6.69 -8.38
C PHE A 133 3.45 -6.49 -9.23
N ILE A 134 4.47 -5.85 -8.66
CA ILE A 134 5.80 -5.73 -9.29
C ILE A 134 6.68 -6.83 -8.70
N HIS A 135 6.97 -7.84 -9.51
CA HIS A 135 7.74 -9.03 -9.11
C HIS A 135 9.14 -9.10 -9.72
N GLY A 136 9.44 -8.17 -10.63
CA GLY A 136 10.68 -8.19 -11.40
C GLY A 136 10.67 -9.24 -12.51
N VAL A 137 11.72 -9.25 -13.30
CA VAL A 137 11.88 -10.21 -14.41
C VAL A 137 12.55 -11.49 -13.90
N GLY A 138 13.72 -11.41 -13.24
CA GLY A 138 14.46 -12.50 -12.65
C GLY A 138 14.39 -13.82 -13.44
N ASP A 139 14.46 -14.96 -12.74
CA ASP A 139 14.28 -16.29 -13.31
C ASP A 139 12.79 -16.67 -13.56
N GLY A 140 11.88 -15.75 -13.25
CA GLY A 140 10.44 -15.93 -13.43
C GLY A 140 9.75 -16.79 -12.36
N VAL A 141 10.47 -17.31 -11.37
CA VAL A 141 9.91 -18.18 -10.31
C VAL A 141 8.83 -17.47 -9.52
N LEU A 142 9.10 -16.26 -9.04
CA LEU A 142 8.12 -15.48 -8.28
C LEU A 142 6.85 -15.20 -9.11
N LYS A 143 7.00 -14.90 -10.41
CA LYS A 143 5.87 -14.69 -11.32
C LYS A 143 5.01 -15.95 -11.44
N LEU A 144 5.63 -17.10 -11.68
CA LEU A 144 4.92 -18.38 -11.83
C LEU A 144 4.15 -18.76 -10.56
N GLU A 145 4.79 -18.65 -9.40
CA GLU A 145 4.16 -18.94 -8.11
C GLU A 145 3.03 -17.94 -7.79
N LEU A 146 3.22 -16.66 -8.10
CA LEU A 146 2.18 -15.65 -7.97
C LEU A 146 0.98 -15.97 -8.86
N GLU A 147 1.20 -16.32 -10.13
CA GLU A 147 0.12 -16.71 -11.04
C GLU A 147 -0.62 -17.95 -10.53
N TYR A 148 0.10 -18.93 -9.95
CA TYR A 148 -0.52 -20.10 -9.33
C TYR A 148 -1.45 -19.71 -8.18
N ILE A 149 -1.03 -18.79 -7.31
CA ILE A 149 -1.87 -18.25 -6.24
C ILE A 149 -3.09 -17.54 -6.83
N LEU A 150 -2.91 -16.67 -7.81
CA LEU A 150 -4.01 -15.89 -8.40
C LEU A 150 -5.08 -16.78 -9.05
N ARG A 151 -4.68 -17.91 -9.65
CA ARG A 151 -5.61 -18.89 -10.25
C ARG A 151 -6.51 -19.57 -9.23
N SER A 152 -6.15 -19.59 -7.93
CA SER A 152 -6.98 -20.17 -6.88
C SER A 152 -8.16 -19.28 -6.47
N TYR A 153 -8.25 -18.06 -6.99
CA TYR A 153 -9.34 -17.13 -6.72
C TYR A 153 -10.28 -17.01 -7.91
N GLU A 154 -11.55 -17.36 -7.73
CA GLU A 154 -12.54 -17.37 -8.82
C GLU A 154 -12.94 -15.95 -9.30
N ASN A 155 -12.82 -14.95 -8.43
CA ASN A 155 -13.26 -13.58 -8.71
C ASN A 155 -12.14 -12.66 -9.20
N LEU A 156 -11.09 -13.22 -9.80
CA LEU A 156 -9.95 -12.45 -10.29
C LEU A 156 -9.72 -12.67 -11.78
N LYS A 157 -9.25 -11.63 -12.44
CA LYS A 157 -8.59 -11.71 -13.76
C LYS A 157 -7.21 -11.08 -13.63
N PHE A 158 -6.20 -11.69 -14.23
CA PHE A 158 -4.85 -11.15 -14.21
C PHE A 158 -4.19 -11.26 -15.59
N PHE A 159 -3.33 -10.30 -15.87
CA PHE A 159 -2.59 -10.18 -17.13
C PHE A 159 -1.32 -9.36 -16.91
N PRO A 160 -0.36 -9.36 -17.86
CA PRO A 160 0.81 -8.48 -17.75
C PRO A 160 0.40 -7.03 -17.58
N ALA A 161 1.02 -6.32 -16.65
CA ALA A 161 0.74 -4.90 -16.41
C ALA A 161 1.25 -4.05 -17.60
N ASN A 162 0.89 -2.75 -17.61
CA ASN A 162 1.29 -1.86 -18.68
C ASN A 162 2.82 -1.79 -18.82
N PHE A 163 3.34 -2.33 -19.92
CA PHE A 163 4.77 -2.41 -20.20
C PHE A 163 5.50 -1.06 -20.14
N ARG A 164 4.87 0.01 -20.64
CA ARG A 164 5.49 1.35 -20.64
C ARG A 164 5.70 1.91 -19.24
N GLN A 165 4.90 1.46 -18.29
CA GLN A 165 4.92 1.96 -16.90
C GLN A 165 5.72 1.04 -15.96
N TYR A 166 5.63 -0.28 -16.16
CA TYR A 166 6.16 -1.27 -15.22
C TYR A 166 7.14 -2.27 -15.84
N GLY A 167 7.35 -2.24 -17.17
CA GLY A 167 8.14 -3.24 -17.88
C GLY A 167 7.49 -4.62 -17.88
N ASP A 168 8.31 -5.67 -18.11
CA ASP A 168 7.87 -7.09 -18.13
C ASP A 168 7.74 -7.69 -16.71
N GLY A 169 8.18 -6.97 -15.71
CA GLY A 169 8.28 -7.45 -14.32
C GLY A 169 7.04 -7.18 -13.48
N ALA A 170 5.85 -7.01 -14.05
CA ALA A 170 4.65 -6.72 -13.28
C ALA A 170 3.39 -7.40 -13.83
N THR A 171 2.50 -7.78 -12.92
CA THR A 171 1.19 -8.40 -13.21
C THR A 171 0.07 -7.53 -12.67
N GLU A 172 -0.88 -7.16 -13.51
CA GLU A 172 -2.11 -6.46 -13.10
C GLU A 172 -3.20 -7.49 -12.77
N VAL A 173 -3.87 -7.27 -11.65
CA VAL A 173 -4.98 -8.10 -11.16
C VAL A 173 -6.23 -7.24 -11.08
N ILE A 174 -7.29 -7.68 -11.74
CA ILE A 174 -8.63 -7.06 -11.66
C ILE A 174 -9.49 -7.89 -10.75
N ILE A 175 -10.05 -7.26 -9.72
CA ILE A 175 -11.00 -7.86 -8.78
C ILE A 175 -12.42 -7.58 -9.31
N LEU A 176 -13.21 -8.64 -9.55
CA LEU A 176 -14.53 -8.60 -10.18
C LEU A 176 -15.65 -8.28 -9.18
#